data_2c4c91d2ee144650378dfc3d0af199b3
#
_entry.id   2c4c91d2ee144650378dfc3d0af199b3
#
_cell.length_a   1.000
_cell.length_b   1.000
_cell.length_c   1.000
_cell.angle_alpha   90.00
_cell.angle_beta   90.00
_cell.angle_gamma   90.00
#
_symmetry.space_group_name_H-M   'P 1'
#
loop_
_entity.id
_entity.type
_entity.pdbx_description
1 polymer ?
#
loop_
_entity_poly.entity_id
_entity_poly.type
_entity_poly.pdbx_seq_one_letter_code
_entity_poly.pdbx_strand_id
1 'polypeptide(L)'
;VIVVGLFPALVATGVAPMAALRRDARSGEGSRRGSVVRRALVSAQVALAVVLLAGAGLLGRSLARLEQLDLGYAPEHLAIASASWDVPKERDFADRLAWGRRVTEALAATPGVRAATPILVPPFSGANVWRGRFVAEGQGDAAPFLPIEVGGADYFRTFGMPLVRGRSFSDADRATAPKVVVVSEAVARRLFPGVDPVGRRLRLLPTPGGPPDDSGDWRTVIGVVRDTRFRALRKATPAVYI
;
A
#
# COMPACT_ATOMS: atom_id res chain seq x y z
N VAL A 1 24.35 -19.51 10.29
CA VAL A 1 24.70 -20.74 11.05
C VAL A 1 26.04 -21.29 10.59
N ILE A 2 26.33 -21.43 9.26
CA ILE A 2 27.58 -22.03 8.73
C ILE A 2 28.81 -21.20 9.11
N VAL A 3 28.77 -19.88 9.04
CA VAL A 3 29.94 -19.02 9.34
C VAL A 3 30.31 -19.03 10.83
N VAL A 4 29.34 -19.13 11.72
CA VAL A 4 29.56 -19.14 13.20
C VAL A 4 30.16 -20.47 13.65
N GLY A 5 29.89 -21.59 12.96
CA GLY A 5 30.46 -22.89 13.26
C GLY A 5 31.81 -23.17 12.58
N LEU A 6 32.02 -22.62 11.38
CA LEU A 6 33.21 -22.90 10.57
C LEU A 6 34.48 -22.22 11.13
N PHE A 7 34.36 -21.01 11.66
CA PHE A 7 35.51 -20.25 12.18
C PHE A 7 36.16 -20.91 13.41
N PRO A 8 35.44 -21.31 14.47
CA PRO A 8 36.05 -22.04 15.58
C PRO A 8 36.54 -23.43 15.18
N ALA A 9 35.91 -24.11 14.22
CA ALA A 9 36.38 -25.39 13.71
C ALA A 9 37.72 -25.27 12.97
N LEU A 10 37.90 -24.26 12.14
CA LEU A 10 39.18 -24.00 11.44
C LEU A 10 40.32 -23.62 12.40
N VAL A 11 40.00 -22.92 13.48
CA VAL A 11 41.02 -22.56 14.52
C VAL A 11 41.36 -23.82 15.35
N ALA A 12 40.43 -24.72 15.59
CA ALA A 12 40.67 -25.96 16.34
C ALA A 12 41.48 -27.01 15.54
N THR A 13 41.32 -27.09 14.21
CA THR A 13 42.02 -28.06 13.36
C THR A 13 43.51 -27.73 13.09
N GLY A 14 43.95 -26.50 13.35
CA GLY A 14 45.31 -26.04 13.18
C GLY A 14 46.30 -26.47 14.28
N VAL A 15 45.83 -27.12 15.36
CA VAL A 15 46.67 -27.47 16.48
C VAL A 15 46.81 -29.00 16.59
N ALA A 16 48.02 -29.52 16.34
CA ALA A 16 48.31 -30.95 16.53
C ALA A 16 48.10 -31.35 18.01
N PRO A 17 47.25 -32.36 18.33
CA PRO A 17 46.82 -32.66 19.71
C PRO A 17 47.97 -33.00 20.66
N MET A 18 49.06 -33.62 20.15
CA MET A 18 50.25 -34.00 20.92
C MET A 18 51.11 -32.80 21.30
N ALA A 19 51.10 -31.71 20.52
CA ALA A 19 51.85 -30.52 20.82
C ALA A 19 51.18 -29.65 21.88
N ALA A 20 49.83 -29.71 21.97
CA ALA A 20 49.03 -29.03 22.96
C ALA A 20 49.23 -29.62 24.38
N LEU A 21 49.28 -30.94 24.53
CA LEU A 21 49.52 -31.62 25.81
C LEU A 21 50.92 -31.40 26.38
N ARG A 22 51.92 -31.23 25.53
CA ARG A 22 53.31 -30.96 25.96
C ARG A 22 53.54 -29.47 26.31
N ARG A 23 52.74 -28.52 25.81
CA ARG A 23 52.82 -27.11 26.11
C ARG A 23 52.13 -26.73 27.43
N ASP A 24 51.06 -27.39 27.80
CA ASP A 24 50.38 -27.14 29.07
C ASP A 24 51.21 -27.55 30.30
N ALA A 25 52.23 -28.41 30.15
CA ALA A 25 53.12 -28.83 31.25
C ALA A 25 54.28 -27.87 31.52
N ARG A 26 54.56 -26.89 30.67
CA ARG A 26 55.81 -26.06 30.75
C ARG A 26 55.63 -24.54 30.66
N SER A 27 54.46 -23.95 30.48
CA SER A 27 54.39 -22.48 30.36
C SER A 27 53.15 -21.88 30.97
N GLY A 28 53.28 -21.31 32.14
CA GLY A 28 52.24 -20.48 32.79
C GLY A 28 51.90 -19.18 32.03
N GLU A 29 52.53 -18.84 30.90
CA GLU A 29 52.26 -17.65 30.09
C GLU A 29 51.37 -17.90 28.87
N GLY A 30 51.33 -19.11 28.32
CA GLY A 30 50.44 -19.51 27.21
C GLY A 30 48.96 -19.49 27.60
N SER A 31 48.64 -19.76 28.86
CA SER A 31 47.30 -19.78 29.44
C SER A 31 46.61 -18.40 29.46
N ARG A 32 47.36 -17.29 29.66
CA ARG A 32 46.74 -15.94 29.75
C ARG A 32 46.28 -15.44 28.36
N ARG A 33 47.04 -15.63 27.30
CA ARG A 33 46.60 -15.24 25.92
C ARG A 33 45.40 -16.04 25.45
N GLY A 34 45.42 -17.36 25.66
CA GLY A 34 44.26 -18.21 25.32
C GLY A 34 42.98 -17.87 26.09
N SER A 35 43.11 -17.51 27.37
CA SER A 35 41.97 -17.08 28.17
C SER A 35 41.40 -15.70 27.76
N VAL A 36 42.26 -14.77 27.33
CA VAL A 36 41.86 -13.44 26.82
C VAL A 36 41.10 -13.59 25.50
N VAL A 37 41.60 -14.37 24.55
CA VAL A 37 40.97 -14.63 23.27
C VAL A 37 39.61 -15.30 23.47
N ARG A 38 39.51 -16.31 24.36
CA ARG A 38 38.26 -16.99 24.66
C ARG A 38 37.24 -16.03 25.31
N ARG A 39 37.68 -15.19 26.25
CA ARG A 39 36.79 -14.16 26.86
C ARG A 39 36.31 -13.16 25.82
N ALA A 40 37.20 -12.68 24.94
CA ALA A 40 36.83 -11.76 23.87
C ALA A 40 35.81 -12.38 22.89
N LEU A 41 36.02 -13.67 22.52
CA LEU A 41 35.06 -14.38 21.68
C LEU A 41 33.67 -14.52 22.34
N VAL A 42 33.65 -14.92 23.62
CA VAL A 42 32.39 -15.05 24.37
C VAL A 42 31.71 -13.69 24.51
N SER A 43 32.48 -12.64 24.83
CA SER A 43 31.91 -11.27 24.89
C SER A 43 31.35 -10.80 23.56
N ALA A 44 32.04 -11.09 22.45
CA ALA A 44 31.58 -10.77 21.11
C ALA A 44 30.29 -11.55 20.74
N GLN A 45 30.23 -12.83 21.10
CA GLN A 45 29.00 -13.65 20.90
C GLN A 45 27.82 -13.12 21.69
N VAL A 46 28.03 -12.76 22.95
CA VAL A 46 26.96 -12.19 23.79
C VAL A 46 26.52 -10.83 23.24
N ALA A 47 27.47 -9.96 22.87
CA ALA A 47 27.14 -8.66 22.27
C ALA A 47 26.33 -8.82 20.99
N LEU A 48 26.76 -9.74 20.11
CA LEU A 48 26.01 -10.04 18.86
C LEU A 48 24.62 -10.58 19.16
N ALA A 49 24.47 -11.49 20.11
CA ALA A 49 23.18 -12.04 20.51
C ALA A 49 22.24 -10.95 21.03
N VAL A 50 22.74 -10.02 21.84
CA VAL A 50 21.95 -8.89 22.37
C VAL A 50 21.50 -7.97 21.22
N VAL A 51 22.39 -7.65 20.26
CA VAL A 51 22.04 -6.83 19.09
C VAL A 51 20.96 -7.51 18.24
N LEU A 52 21.10 -8.83 18.00
CA LEU A 52 20.13 -9.58 17.22
C LEU A 52 18.76 -9.67 17.95
N LEU A 53 18.76 -9.88 19.25
CA LEU A 53 17.53 -9.90 20.04
C LEU A 53 16.85 -8.53 20.08
N ALA A 54 17.61 -7.46 20.23
CA ALA A 54 17.08 -6.10 20.17
C ALA A 54 16.50 -5.80 18.80
N GLY A 55 17.21 -6.17 17.73
CA GLY A 55 16.74 -6.04 16.34
C GLY A 55 15.45 -6.83 16.09
N ALA A 56 15.40 -8.08 16.51
CA ALA A 56 14.21 -8.93 16.40
C ALA A 56 13.02 -8.35 17.19
N GLY A 57 13.25 -7.85 18.40
CA GLY A 57 12.22 -7.21 19.20
C GLY A 57 11.66 -5.93 18.56
N LEU A 58 12.53 -5.11 17.96
CA LEU A 58 12.10 -3.91 17.23
C LEU A 58 11.29 -4.26 15.97
N LEU A 59 11.73 -5.27 15.21
CA LEU A 59 10.99 -5.75 14.04
C LEU A 59 9.63 -6.33 14.43
N GLY A 60 9.56 -7.17 15.46
CA GLY A 60 8.30 -7.73 15.97
C GLY A 60 7.33 -6.63 16.41
N ARG A 61 7.83 -5.61 17.13
CA ARG A 61 7.01 -4.47 17.53
C ARG A 61 6.55 -3.62 16.35
N SER A 62 7.40 -3.47 15.33
CA SER A 62 7.04 -2.76 14.09
C SER A 62 5.95 -3.51 13.33
N LEU A 63 6.06 -4.83 13.21
CA LEU A 63 5.05 -5.67 12.55
C LEU A 63 3.70 -5.60 13.28
N ALA A 64 3.69 -5.78 14.59
CA ALA A 64 2.46 -5.68 15.39
C ALA A 64 1.76 -4.32 15.24
N ARG A 65 2.53 -3.22 15.09
CA ARG A 65 1.95 -1.90 14.81
C ARG A 65 1.36 -1.80 13.41
N LEU A 66 1.97 -2.46 12.42
CA LEU A 66 1.45 -2.48 11.06
C LEU A 66 0.15 -3.28 10.96
N GLU A 67 0.03 -4.39 11.67
CA GLU A 67 -1.19 -5.20 11.73
C GLU A 67 -2.39 -4.46 12.35
N GLN A 68 -2.12 -3.54 13.27
CA GLN A 68 -3.15 -2.72 13.92
C GLN A 68 -3.46 -1.42 13.16
N LEU A 69 -2.82 -1.18 12.02
CA LEU A 69 -2.98 0.05 11.27
C LEU A 69 -4.34 0.08 10.58
N ASP A 70 -5.15 1.07 10.91
CA ASP A 70 -6.39 1.34 10.17
C ASP A 70 -6.06 1.85 8.75
N LEU A 71 -6.37 1.03 7.77
CA LEU A 71 -6.16 1.34 6.36
C LEU A 71 -7.26 2.24 5.78
N GLY A 72 -8.37 2.45 6.51
CA GLY A 72 -9.55 3.18 6.03
C GLY A 72 -10.42 2.37 5.08
N TYR A 73 -10.13 1.07 4.90
CA TYR A 73 -10.92 0.08 4.18
C TYR A 73 -10.73 -1.29 4.83
N ALA A 74 -11.60 -2.26 4.52
CA ALA A 74 -11.58 -3.61 5.08
C ALA A 74 -10.78 -4.56 4.18
N PRO A 75 -9.52 -4.88 4.49
CA PRO A 75 -8.69 -5.79 3.68
C PRO A 75 -9.10 -7.26 3.88
N GLU A 76 -9.76 -7.57 5.01
CA GLU A 76 -10.24 -8.91 5.31
C GLU A 76 -11.32 -9.30 4.30
N HIS A 77 -11.19 -10.46 3.72
CA HIS A 77 -12.11 -10.96 2.70
C HIS A 77 -12.09 -10.21 1.36
N LEU A 78 -11.06 -9.39 1.10
CA LEU A 78 -10.85 -8.75 -0.18
C LEU A 78 -9.91 -9.60 -1.03
N ALA A 79 -10.39 -10.03 -2.20
CA ALA A 79 -9.56 -10.69 -3.20
C ALA A 79 -9.34 -9.74 -4.41
N ILE A 80 -8.13 -9.66 -4.90
CA ILE A 80 -7.77 -8.90 -6.09
C ILE A 80 -7.37 -9.88 -7.18
N ALA A 81 -8.11 -9.89 -8.27
CA ALA A 81 -7.82 -10.71 -9.44
C ALA A 81 -7.40 -9.82 -10.61
N SER A 82 -6.37 -10.22 -11.33
CA SER A 82 -5.99 -9.57 -12.59
C SER A 82 -6.50 -10.43 -13.74
N ALA A 83 -7.36 -9.85 -14.56
CA ALA A 83 -7.79 -10.47 -15.80
C ALA A 83 -7.10 -9.75 -16.96
N SER A 84 -6.29 -10.48 -17.72
CA SER A 84 -5.69 -9.99 -18.96
C SER A 84 -6.42 -10.61 -20.13
N TRP A 85 -6.73 -9.78 -21.09
CA TRP A 85 -7.32 -10.20 -22.34
C TRP A 85 -6.37 -9.74 -23.44
N ASP A 86 -5.96 -10.66 -24.27
CA ASP A 86 -5.15 -10.35 -25.47
C ASP A 86 -6.03 -9.63 -26.49
N VAL A 87 -6.06 -8.31 -26.37
CA VAL A 87 -6.86 -7.44 -27.24
C VAL A 87 -5.93 -6.91 -28.33
N PRO A 88 -6.29 -7.06 -29.61
CA PRO A 88 -5.65 -6.28 -30.65
C PRO A 88 -5.67 -4.79 -30.27
N LYS A 89 -4.55 -4.10 -30.43
CA LYS A 89 -4.36 -2.68 -30.02
C LYS A 89 -5.38 -1.71 -30.64
N GLU A 90 -6.11 -2.17 -31.63
CA GLU A 90 -7.09 -1.42 -32.43
C GLU A 90 -8.53 -1.46 -31.87
N ARG A 91 -8.79 -2.21 -30.78
CA ARG A 91 -10.13 -2.22 -30.21
C ARG A 91 -10.40 -0.99 -29.34
N ASP A 92 -11.61 -0.45 -29.55
CA ASP A 92 -12.09 0.75 -28.91
C ASP A 92 -12.11 0.63 -27.37
N PHE A 93 -11.91 1.74 -26.70
CA PHE A 93 -12.01 1.86 -25.23
C PHE A 93 -13.38 1.36 -24.70
N ALA A 94 -14.46 1.55 -25.50
CA ALA A 94 -15.79 1.06 -25.20
C ALA A 94 -15.86 -0.47 -25.07
N ASP A 95 -15.17 -1.22 -25.93
CA ASP A 95 -15.10 -2.68 -25.88
C ASP A 95 -14.42 -3.18 -24.61
N ARG A 96 -13.38 -2.48 -24.18
CA ARG A 96 -12.63 -2.80 -22.95
C ARG A 96 -13.48 -2.56 -21.70
N LEU A 97 -14.25 -1.48 -21.68
CA LEU A 97 -15.20 -1.20 -20.60
C LEU A 97 -16.32 -2.24 -20.57
N ALA A 98 -16.88 -2.61 -21.73
CA ALA A 98 -17.93 -3.61 -21.82
C ALA A 98 -17.44 -5.00 -21.36
N TRP A 99 -16.20 -5.36 -21.70
CA TRP A 99 -15.57 -6.59 -21.22
C TRP A 99 -15.36 -6.56 -19.71
N GLY A 100 -14.78 -5.48 -19.18
CA GLY A 100 -14.56 -5.31 -17.74
C GLY A 100 -15.86 -5.44 -16.95
N ARG A 101 -16.96 -4.86 -17.45
CA ARG A 101 -18.28 -4.97 -16.86
C ARG A 101 -18.78 -6.42 -16.82
N ARG A 102 -18.68 -7.16 -17.96
CA ARG A 102 -19.06 -8.59 -18.00
C ARG A 102 -18.28 -9.44 -17.02
N VAL A 103 -16.97 -9.20 -16.89
CA VAL A 103 -16.13 -9.91 -15.91
C VAL A 103 -16.58 -9.59 -14.48
N THR A 104 -16.87 -8.33 -14.20
CA THR A 104 -17.33 -7.90 -12.87
C THR A 104 -18.68 -8.51 -12.53
N GLU A 105 -19.62 -8.55 -13.48
CA GLU A 105 -20.92 -9.17 -13.33
C GLU A 105 -20.81 -10.69 -13.07
N ALA A 106 -19.96 -11.37 -13.83
CA ALA A 106 -19.71 -12.80 -13.64
C ALA A 106 -19.09 -13.10 -12.26
N LEU A 107 -18.14 -12.27 -11.81
CA LEU A 107 -17.55 -12.37 -10.47
C LEU A 107 -18.59 -12.13 -9.39
N ALA A 108 -19.44 -11.11 -9.54
CA ALA A 108 -20.49 -10.80 -8.58
C ALA A 108 -21.57 -11.91 -8.48
N ALA A 109 -21.77 -12.66 -9.57
CA ALA A 109 -22.68 -13.82 -9.60
C ALA A 109 -22.07 -15.09 -8.99
N THR A 110 -20.80 -15.11 -8.66
CA THR A 110 -20.10 -16.29 -8.10
C THR A 110 -20.54 -16.51 -6.64
N PRO A 111 -20.94 -17.73 -6.25
CA PRO A 111 -21.28 -18.03 -4.87
C PRO A 111 -20.18 -17.65 -3.88
N GLY A 112 -20.55 -16.94 -2.82
CA GLY A 112 -19.61 -16.44 -1.80
C GLY A 112 -19.02 -15.05 -2.08
N VAL A 113 -19.20 -14.50 -3.27
CA VAL A 113 -18.83 -13.11 -3.60
C VAL A 113 -19.98 -12.19 -3.21
N ARG A 114 -19.71 -11.22 -2.34
CA ARG A 114 -20.69 -10.23 -1.88
C ARG A 114 -20.84 -9.02 -2.79
N ALA A 115 -19.73 -8.62 -3.40
CA ALA A 115 -19.63 -7.51 -4.32
C ALA A 115 -18.36 -7.65 -5.15
N ALA A 116 -18.37 -7.10 -6.35
CA ALA A 116 -17.21 -7.01 -7.21
C ALA A 116 -17.15 -5.62 -7.86
N THR A 117 -15.95 -5.09 -8.04
CA THR A 117 -15.75 -3.79 -8.68
C THR A 117 -14.47 -3.80 -9.50
N PRO A 118 -14.45 -3.20 -10.69
CA PRO A 118 -13.21 -2.98 -11.41
C PRO A 118 -12.36 -1.96 -10.65
N ILE A 119 -11.05 -2.15 -10.69
CA ILE A 119 -10.08 -1.20 -10.16
C ILE A 119 -9.03 -0.91 -11.21
N LEU A 120 -8.59 0.34 -11.28
CA LEU A 120 -7.54 0.72 -12.22
C LEU A 120 -6.16 0.30 -11.70
N VAL A 121 -5.91 0.54 -10.42
CA VAL A 121 -4.61 0.26 -9.78
C VAL A 121 -4.83 -0.39 -8.43
N PRO A 122 -4.33 -1.62 -8.23
CA PRO A 122 -4.46 -2.30 -6.95
C PRO A 122 -3.78 -1.53 -5.80
N PRO A 123 -4.31 -1.63 -4.57
CA PRO A 123 -3.63 -1.11 -3.39
C PRO A 123 -2.20 -1.62 -3.28
N PHE A 124 -1.27 -0.76 -2.88
CA PHE A 124 0.15 -1.07 -2.66
C PHE A 124 0.91 -1.68 -3.85
N SER A 125 0.35 -1.66 -5.05
CA SER A 125 1.01 -2.22 -6.26
C SER A 125 2.24 -1.42 -6.71
N GLY A 126 2.45 -0.20 -6.18
CA GLY A 126 3.50 0.70 -6.64
C GLY A 126 3.26 1.31 -8.02
N ALA A 127 2.18 0.94 -8.68
CA ALA A 127 1.86 1.46 -10.01
C ALA A 127 1.41 2.93 -9.94
N ASN A 128 1.70 3.65 -11.02
CA ASN A 128 1.27 5.04 -11.17
C ASN A 128 -0.26 5.11 -11.27
N VAL A 129 -0.83 6.04 -10.53
CA VAL A 129 -2.24 6.41 -10.63
C VAL A 129 -2.38 7.65 -11.48
N TRP A 130 -3.51 7.78 -12.12
CA TRP A 130 -3.86 9.05 -12.71
C TRP A 130 -3.91 10.12 -11.63
N ARG A 131 -3.46 11.29 -12.00
CA ARG A 131 -3.50 12.46 -11.15
C ARG A 131 -3.95 13.65 -12.00
N GLY A 132 -4.69 14.54 -11.37
CA GLY A 132 -5.17 15.72 -12.06
C GLY A 132 -5.26 16.92 -11.15
N ARG A 133 -5.34 18.09 -11.77
CA ARG A 133 -5.55 19.36 -11.08
C ARG A 133 -7.04 19.61 -10.93
N PHE A 134 -7.49 19.76 -9.70
CA PHE A 134 -8.90 19.98 -9.41
C PHE A 134 -9.15 21.40 -8.91
N VAL A 135 -10.19 22.02 -9.44
CA VAL A 135 -10.68 23.35 -9.02
C VAL A 135 -12.08 23.17 -8.46
N ALA A 136 -12.30 23.67 -7.26
CA ALA A 136 -13.64 23.75 -6.67
C ALA A 136 -14.33 25.03 -7.12
N GLU A 137 -15.66 24.98 -7.28
CA GLU A 137 -16.46 26.14 -7.65
C GLU A 137 -16.34 27.25 -6.58
N GLY A 138 -16.10 28.48 -7.03
CA GLY A 138 -15.92 29.60 -6.15
C GLY A 138 -14.55 29.73 -5.48
N GLN A 139 -13.62 28.79 -5.75
CA GLN A 139 -12.23 28.92 -5.35
C GLN A 139 -11.39 29.38 -6.54
N GLY A 140 -10.48 30.35 -6.30
CA GLY A 140 -9.57 30.86 -7.33
C GLY A 140 -8.63 29.76 -7.88
N ASP A 141 -7.56 30.18 -8.57
CA ASP A 141 -6.65 29.31 -9.35
C ASP A 141 -5.86 28.23 -8.56
N ALA A 142 -6.10 28.08 -7.27
CA ALA A 142 -5.47 27.03 -6.46
C ALA A 142 -6.01 25.65 -6.83
N ALA A 143 -5.42 25.03 -7.85
CA ALA A 143 -5.77 23.70 -8.34
C ALA A 143 -4.78 22.64 -7.82
N PRO A 144 -5.04 21.99 -6.68
CA PRO A 144 -4.15 20.95 -6.18
C PRO A 144 -4.10 19.76 -7.13
N PHE A 145 -2.91 19.15 -7.23
CA PHE A 145 -2.70 17.93 -7.99
C PHE A 145 -3.03 16.72 -7.12
N LEU A 146 -4.13 16.04 -7.41
CA LEU A 146 -4.71 14.97 -6.59
C LEU A 146 -4.76 13.65 -7.35
N PRO A 147 -4.60 12.50 -6.67
CA PRO A 147 -4.86 11.18 -7.24
C PRO A 147 -6.31 11.00 -7.65
N ILE A 148 -6.50 10.30 -8.76
CA ILE A 148 -7.81 9.94 -9.31
C ILE A 148 -7.95 8.43 -9.19
N GLU A 149 -9.03 7.97 -8.57
CA GLU A 149 -9.43 6.58 -8.51
C GLU A 149 -10.71 6.40 -9.34
N VAL A 150 -10.74 5.37 -10.15
CA VAL A 150 -11.93 5.03 -10.93
C VAL A 150 -12.76 4.06 -10.10
N GLY A 151 -14.00 4.44 -9.80
CA GLY A 151 -14.93 3.65 -8.99
C GLY A 151 -16.25 3.39 -9.69
N GLY A 152 -16.80 2.18 -9.52
CA GLY A 152 -18.17 1.85 -9.91
C GLY A 152 -19.14 1.95 -8.73
N ALA A 153 -20.41 1.60 -8.98
CA ALA A 153 -21.48 1.63 -7.97
C ALA A 153 -21.10 0.85 -6.69
N ASP A 154 -20.44 -0.28 -6.83
CA ASP A 154 -20.05 -1.17 -5.72
C ASP A 154 -18.64 -0.91 -5.17
N TYR A 155 -17.93 0.11 -5.64
CA TYR A 155 -16.55 0.34 -5.25
C TYR A 155 -16.37 0.44 -3.74
N PHE A 156 -17.07 1.37 -3.10
CA PHE A 156 -16.94 1.60 -1.66
C PHE A 156 -17.45 0.41 -0.83
N ARG A 157 -18.48 -0.27 -1.30
CA ARG A 157 -19.04 -1.49 -0.68
C ARG A 157 -18.03 -2.64 -0.75
N THR A 158 -17.41 -2.85 -1.90
CA THR A 158 -16.43 -3.93 -2.11
C THR A 158 -15.20 -3.74 -1.22
N PHE A 159 -14.73 -2.51 -1.08
CA PHE A 159 -13.61 -2.19 -0.20
C PHE A 159 -13.98 -2.00 1.27
N GLY A 160 -15.28 -2.02 1.62
CA GLY A 160 -15.70 -1.73 2.98
C GLY A 160 -15.33 -0.31 3.43
N MET A 161 -15.31 0.66 2.51
CA MET A 161 -15.01 2.05 2.82
C MET A 161 -16.26 2.74 3.38
N PRO A 162 -16.21 3.30 4.59
CA PRO A 162 -17.36 3.99 5.14
C PRO A 162 -17.57 5.34 4.47
N LEU A 163 -18.81 5.58 4.04
CA LEU A 163 -19.26 6.91 3.67
C LEU A 163 -19.40 7.76 4.94
N VAL A 164 -18.82 8.96 4.89
CA VAL A 164 -18.91 9.93 5.98
C VAL A 164 -20.09 10.86 5.77
N ARG A 165 -20.38 11.21 4.50
CA ARG A 165 -21.49 12.09 4.09
C ARG A 165 -21.98 11.74 2.70
N GLY A 166 -23.22 12.06 2.40
CA GLY A 166 -23.82 11.91 1.09
C GLY A 166 -24.10 10.46 0.72
N ARG A 167 -23.90 10.11 -0.54
CA ARG A 167 -24.14 8.79 -1.10
C ARG A 167 -22.96 8.27 -1.94
N SER A 168 -22.96 6.96 -2.14
CA SER A 168 -22.08 6.27 -3.09
C SER A 168 -22.54 6.51 -4.54
N PHE A 169 -21.71 6.06 -5.49
CA PHE A 169 -22.13 5.87 -6.86
C PHE A 169 -23.28 4.85 -6.94
N SER A 170 -24.07 5.00 -7.97
CA SER A 170 -25.17 4.09 -8.31
C SER A 170 -25.24 3.87 -9.82
N ASP A 171 -26.01 2.91 -10.26
CA ASP A 171 -26.24 2.66 -11.69
C ASP A 171 -26.92 3.82 -12.42
N ALA A 172 -27.52 4.76 -11.69
CA ALA A 172 -28.07 5.98 -12.25
C ALA A 172 -26.99 7.00 -12.65
N ASP A 173 -25.78 6.90 -12.09
CA ASP A 173 -24.64 7.80 -12.37
C ASP A 173 -23.88 7.32 -13.64
N ARG A 174 -24.59 7.23 -14.77
CA ARG A 174 -24.06 6.74 -16.05
C ARG A 174 -23.34 7.85 -16.81
N ALA A 175 -22.59 7.47 -17.83
CA ALA A 175 -21.87 8.42 -18.68
C ALA A 175 -22.75 9.50 -19.32
N THR A 176 -24.05 9.21 -19.50
CA THR A 176 -25.07 10.14 -20.04
C THR A 176 -25.76 11.00 -18.99
N ALA A 177 -25.55 10.69 -17.70
CA ALA A 177 -26.10 11.47 -16.58
C ALA A 177 -25.18 12.65 -16.24
N PRO A 178 -25.64 13.61 -15.42
CA PRO A 178 -24.76 14.66 -14.89
C PRO A 178 -23.57 14.06 -14.20
N LYS A 179 -22.36 14.56 -14.52
CA LYS A 179 -21.13 14.03 -13.97
C LYS A 179 -21.06 14.24 -12.47
N VAL A 180 -20.77 13.19 -11.75
CA VAL A 180 -20.67 13.20 -10.29
C VAL A 180 -19.28 12.73 -9.82
N VAL A 181 -18.99 12.99 -8.56
CA VAL A 181 -17.70 12.62 -7.94
C VAL A 181 -17.89 12.35 -6.46
N VAL A 182 -17.14 11.41 -5.94
CA VAL A 182 -16.98 11.21 -4.50
C VAL A 182 -15.56 11.62 -4.12
N VAL A 183 -15.39 12.25 -2.97
CA VAL A 183 -14.09 12.75 -2.52
C VAL A 183 -13.72 12.15 -1.16
N SER A 184 -12.44 11.99 -0.89
CA SER A 184 -11.98 11.63 0.45
C SER A 184 -12.09 12.84 1.41
N GLU A 185 -12.11 12.58 2.73
CA GLU A 185 -12.15 13.65 3.74
C GLU A 185 -11.01 14.66 3.57
N ALA A 186 -9.81 14.20 3.23
CA ALA A 186 -8.66 15.08 3.03
C ALA A 186 -8.86 16.00 1.82
N VAL A 187 -9.49 15.53 0.75
CA VAL A 187 -9.87 16.35 -0.40
C VAL A 187 -10.98 17.33 -0.03
N ALA A 188 -11.99 16.86 0.71
CA ALA A 188 -13.07 17.71 1.19
C ALA A 188 -12.55 18.87 2.04
N ARG A 189 -11.69 18.59 3.02
CA ARG A 189 -11.05 19.64 3.84
C ARG A 189 -10.20 20.61 3.03
N ARG A 190 -9.54 20.12 1.99
CA ARG A 190 -8.62 20.94 1.17
C ARG A 190 -9.34 21.83 0.17
N LEU A 191 -10.37 21.29 -0.50
CA LEU A 191 -11.10 22.01 -1.56
C LEU A 191 -12.34 22.76 -1.04
N PHE A 192 -12.86 22.38 0.13
CA PHE A 192 -14.08 22.97 0.69
C PHE A 192 -13.91 23.27 2.18
N PRO A 193 -12.92 24.12 2.56
CA PRO A 193 -12.66 24.42 3.96
C PRO A 193 -13.86 25.08 4.63
N GLY A 194 -14.33 24.47 5.72
CA GLY A 194 -15.41 25.02 6.54
C GLY A 194 -16.83 24.90 5.95
N VAL A 195 -16.99 24.29 4.75
CA VAL A 195 -18.31 24.10 4.12
C VAL A 195 -18.57 22.65 3.79
N ASP A 196 -19.84 22.28 3.69
CA ASP A 196 -20.21 20.93 3.25
C ASP A 196 -19.88 20.77 1.76
N PRO A 197 -19.06 19.79 1.36
CA PRO A 197 -18.74 19.57 -0.04
C PRO A 197 -19.89 18.95 -0.84
N VAL A 198 -20.84 18.23 -0.18
CA VAL A 198 -21.93 17.56 -0.89
C VAL A 198 -22.84 18.59 -1.57
N GLY A 199 -23.12 18.35 -2.85
CA GLY A 199 -23.85 19.30 -3.71
C GLY A 199 -22.98 20.41 -4.32
N ARG A 200 -21.74 20.59 -3.86
CA ARG A 200 -20.80 21.52 -4.48
C ARG A 200 -20.19 20.92 -5.73
N ARG A 201 -19.61 21.76 -6.58
CA ARG A 201 -19.02 21.31 -7.84
C ARG A 201 -17.51 21.46 -7.83
N LEU A 202 -16.84 20.53 -8.47
CA LEU A 202 -15.43 20.61 -8.81
C LEU A 202 -15.23 20.19 -10.27
N ARG A 203 -14.13 20.63 -10.87
CA ARG A 203 -13.74 20.20 -12.21
C ARG A 203 -12.30 19.75 -12.23
N LEU A 204 -12.03 18.75 -13.04
CA LEU A 204 -10.69 18.33 -13.41
C LEU A 204 -10.21 19.24 -14.55
N LEU A 205 -9.03 19.84 -14.40
CA LEU A 205 -8.42 20.61 -15.48
C LEU A 205 -7.71 19.63 -16.44
N PRO A 206 -7.80 19.85 -17.76
CA PRO A 206 -7.09 19.07 -18.73
C PRO A 206 -5.60 18.98 -18.41
N THR A 207 -5.08 17.74 -18.43
CA THR A 207 -3.70 17.45 -18.06
C THR A 207 -3.12 16.42 -19.02
N PRO A 208 -1.96 16.63 -19.65
CA PRO A 208 -1.32 15.64 -20.50
C PRO A 208 -1.13 14.32 -19.74
N GLY A 209 -1.63 13.21 -20.30
CA GLY A 209 -1.60 11.89 -19.66
C GLY A 209 -2.62 11.68 -18.53
N GLY A 210 -3.59 12.56 -18.39
CA GLY A 210 -4.74 12.42 -17.50
C GLY A 210 -5.73 11.33 -17.96
N PRO A 211 -6.85 11.16 -17.24
CA PRO A 211 -7.87 10.20 -17.62
C PRO A 211 -8.52 10.55 -18.96
N PRO A 212 -9.02 9.56 -19.73
CA PRO A 212 -9.65 9.79 -21.03
C PRO A 212 -10.84 10.77 -21.02
N ASP A 213 -11.52 10.89 -19.87
CA ASP A 213 -12.66 11.82 -19.69
C ASP A 213 -12.21 13.14 -19.02
N ASP A 214 -11.14 13.71 -19.53
CA ASP A 214 -10.59 15.00 -19.06
C ASP A 214 -11.22 16.17 -19.87
N SER A 215 -12.55 16.24 -19.87
CA SER A 215 -13.34 17.24 -20.62
C SER A 215 -13.35 18.61 -19.96
N GLY A 216 -12.82 18.75 -18.75
CA GLY A 216 -12.92 19.97 -17.95
C GLY A 216 -14.33 20.28 -17.43
N ASP A 217 -15.26 19.32 -17.54
CA ASP A 217 -16.64 19.50 -17.09
C ASP A 217 -16.75 19.55 -15.57
N TRP A 218 -17.74 20.30 -15.14
CA TRP A 218 -18.12 20.35 -13.73
C TRP A 218 -18.75 19.03 -13.28
N ARG A 219 -18.27 18.53 -12.13
CA ARG A 219 -18.78 17.32 -11.48
C ARG A 219 -19.35 17.71 -10.13
N THR A 220 -20.52 17.20 -9.81
CA THR A 220 -21.15 17.43 -8.50
C THR A 220 -20.62 16.44 -7.48
N VAL A 221 -20.17 16.91 -6.34
CA VAL A 221 -19.79 16.05 -5.21
C VAL A 221 -21.03 15.44 -4.62
N ILE A 222 -21.17 14.11 -4.71
CA ILE A 222 -22.33 13.38 -4.18
C ILE A 222 -22.05 12.71 -2.85
N GLY A 223 -20.78 12.54 -2.48
CA GLY A 223 -20.42 11.91 -1.22
C GLY A 223 -19.00 12.19 -0.79
N VAL A 224 -18.77 11.95 0.49
CA VAL A 224 -17.46 12.00 1.13
C VAL A 224 -17.21 10.65 1.78
N VAL A 225 -16.04 10.06 1.47
CA VAL A 225 -15.58 8.82 2.07
C VAL A 225 -14.40 9.06 2.99
N ARG A 226 -14.19 8.15 3.91
CA ARG A 226 -13.04 8.16 4.80
C ARG A 226 -11.73 8.14 4.01
N ASP A 227 -10.71 8.80 4.55
CA ASP A 227 -9.37 8.76 3.99
C ASP A 227 -8.80 7.33 4.05
N THR A 228 -8.15 6.88 2.96
CA THR A 228 -7.60 5.52 2.87
C THR A 228 -6.08 5.53 2.71
N ARG A 229 -5.44 4.42 3.08
CA ARG A 229 -3.99 4.21 2.95
C ARG A 229 -3.67 3.27 1.79
N PHE A 230 -4.24 3.53 0.63
CA PHE A 230 -4.05 2.69 -0.57
C PHE A 230 -2.63 2.69 -1.13
N ARG A 231 -1.88 3.77 -0.89
CA ARG A 231 -0.59 3.99 -1.55
C ARG A 231 0.59 3.95 -0.59
N ALA A 232 0.37 4.31 0.66
CA ALA A 232 1.42 4.37 1.67
C ALA A 232 0.85 4.10 3.06
N LEU A 233 1.49 3.25 3.83
CA LEU A 233 1.06 2.90 5.18
C LEU A 233 1.18 4.07 6.16
N ARG A 234 2.16 4.96 5.95
CA ARG A 234 2.44 6.07 6.88
C ARG A 234 1.44 7.22 6.78
N LYS A 235 0.83 7.44 5.62
CA LYS A 235 -0.04 8.58 5.37
C LYS A 235 -1.23 8.18 4.53
N ALA A 236 -2.40 8.60 4.95
CA ALA A 236 -3.59 8.49 4.12
C ALA A 236 -3.43 9.33 2.84
N THR A 237 -3.89 8.80 1.73
CA THR A 237 -3.76 9.44 0.42
C THR A 237 -5.08 10.14 0.11
N PRO A 238 -5.06 11.48 -0.09
CA PRO A 238 -6.24 12.17 -0.59
C PRO A 238 -6.58 11.60 -1.97
N ALA A 239 -7.85 11.31 -2.23
CA ALA A 239 -8.29 10.75 -3.50
C ALA A 239 -9.62 11.37 -3.97
N VAL A 240 -9.73 11.51 -5.28
CA VAL A 240 -10.96 11.88 -5.98
C VAL A 240 -11.42 10.64 -6.74
N TYR A 241 -12.64 10.19 -6.50
CA TYR A 241 -13.25 9.02 -7.14
C TYR A 241 -14.19 9.51 -8.23
N ILE A 242 -14.02 8.99 -9.45
CA ILE A 242 -14.81 9.34 -10.64
C ILE A 242 -15.42 8.13 -11.31
#